data_c121be18f2cd76ec6e144476e2b7a4fe
#
_entry.id   c121be18f2cd76ec6e144476e2b7a4fe
#
_cell.length_a   1.000
_cell.length_b   1.000
_cell.length_c   1.000
_cell.angle_alpha   90.00
_cell.angle_beta   90.00
_cell.angle_gamma   90.00
#
_symmetry.space_group_name_H-M   'P 1'
#
loop_
_entity.id
_entity.type
_entity.pdbx_description
1 polymer ?
#
loop_
_entity_poly.entity_id
_entity_poly.type
_entity_poly.pdbx_seq_one_letter_code
_entity_poly.pdbx_strand_id
1 'polypeptide(L)'
;MLYTEQTVRENLRNRDGKRVFYLGDGDRLTASARDYLSRERIEVLPATQAAPARYRLLSGGFMEGKPEHMTHLNAQVLVPKTHPRIVFRGKLDSLEAELLLCGKDFPGLQKELGEILELARRMIRCDVLEEPLPDGKLCGLTEEELRKRSHFPQDYYGQPHFMPDVRDSREVLRLNRLRCAVREAELAAAAAFVSPEGNARRPDILRAMNRMSSMVYLLMIREKAAAGR
;
A
#
# COMPACT_ATOMS: atom_id res chain seq x y z
N MET A 1 28.36 7.65 14.15
CA MET A 1 27.94 6.82 12.98
C MET A 1 29.07 6.79 11.95
N LEU A 2 29.15 5.75 11.05
CA LEU A 2 30.12 5.73 9.94
C LEU A 2 29.35 5.86 8.61
N TYR A 3 29.62 6.93 7.86
CA TYR A 3 28.98 7.20 6.58
C TYR A 3 29.82 6.68 5.41
N THR A 4 29.23 5.84 4.58
CA THR A 4 29.75 5.42 3.29
C THR A 4 29.41 6.43 2.20
N GLU A 5 30.01 6.31 1.01
CA GLU A 5 29.63 7.14 -0.13
C GLU A 5 28.12 7.07 -0.44
N GLN A 6 27.54 5.86 -0.40
CA GLN A 6 26.13 5.65 -0.66
C GLN A 6 25.27 6.38 0.39
N THR A 7 25.57 6.21 1.68
CA THR A 7 24.81 6.89 2.74
C THR A 7 24.96 8.41 2.70
N VAL A 8 26.13 8.91 2.25
CA VAL A 8 26.30 10.36 2.02
C VAL A 8 25.39 10.84 0.88
N ARG A 9 25.35 10.12 -0.26
CA ARG A 9 24.47 10.48 -1.39
C ARG A 9 23.00 10.55 -1.00
N GLU A 10 22.54 9.62 -0.17
CA GLU A 10 21.15 9.55 0.31
C GLU A 10 20.81 10.66 1.33
N ASN A 11 21.81 11.23 1.99
CA ASN A 11 21.65 12.24 3.04
C ASN A 11 22.09 13.66 2.63
N LEU A 12 22.35 13.90 1.35
CA LEU A 12 22.64 15.25 0.87
C LEU A 12 21.43 16.16 1.04
N ARG A 13 21.68 17.42 1.39
CA ARG A 13 20.66 18.47 1.49
C ARG A 13 20.99 19.66 0.62
N ASN A 14 19.98 20.43 0.25
CA ASN A 14 20.14 21.71 -0.44
C ASN A 14 20.09 22.86 0.57
N ARG A 15 21.10 23.73 0.55
CA ARG A 15 21.14 24.99 1.28
C ARG A 15 21.56 26.09 0.28
N ASP A 16 20.71 27.08 0.11
CA ASP A 16 20.95 28.23 -0.77
C ASP A 16 21.36 27.83 -2.21
N GLY A 17 20.71 26.78 -2.75
CA GLY A 17 20.97 26.25 -4.10
C GLY A 17 22.23 25.38 -4.23
N LYS A 18 22.96 25.12 -3.13
CA LYS A 18 24.14 24.24 -3.10
C LYS A 18 23.84 22.94 -2.36
N ARG A 19 24.43 21.84 -2.84
CA ARG A 19 24.40 20.58 -2.11
C ARG A 19 25.37 20.64 -0.93
N VAL A 20 24.90 20.27 0.26
CA VAL A 20 25.66 20.21 1.48
C VAL A 20 25.46 18.87 2.20
N PHE A 21 26.43 18.45 3.00
CA PHE A 21 26.32 17.29 3.86
C PHE A 21 26.53 17.74 5.32
N TYR A 22 25.65 17.27 6.23
CA TYR A 22 25.75 17.58 7.64
C TYR A 22 26.36 16.41 8.40
N LEU A 23 27.46 16.66 9.12
CA LEU A 23 28.18 15.66 9.92
C LEU A 23 27.98 15.93 11.40
N GLY A 24 27.50 14.93 12.13
CA GLY A 24 27.31 15.00 13.59
C GLY A 24 28.61 14.86 14.37
N ASP A 25 28.59 15.32 15.65
CA ASP A 25 29.69 15.10 16.55
C ASP A 25 29.94 13.60 16.77
N GLY A 26 31.20 13.15 16.60
CA GLY A 26 31.57 11.74 16.68
C GLY A 26 31.27 10.89 15.46
N ASP A 27 30.61 11.45 14.43
CA ASP A 27 30.40 10.76 13.16
C ASP A 27 31.68 10.71 12.31
N ARG A 28 31.84 9.67 11.50
CA ARG A 28 33.00 9.45 10.66
C ARG A 28 32.59 9.19 9.23
N LEU A 29 33.45 9.61 8.29
CA LEU A 29 33.32 9.36 6.87
C LEU A 29 34.33 8.30 6.45
N THR A 30 33.93 7.34 5.59
CA THR A 30 34.88 6.45 4.92
C THR A 30 35.78 7.25 3.94
N ALA A 31 36.88 6.67 3.48
CA ALA A 31 37.73 7.30 2.48
C ALA A 31 36.95 7.62 1.20
N SER A 32 36.17 6.66 0.69
CA SER A 32 35.31 6.85 -0.51
C SER A 32 34.27 7.95 -0.32
N ALA A 33 33.69 8.11 0.87
CA ALA A 33 32.74 9.18 1.15
C ALA A 33 33.42 10.56 1.12
N ARG A 34 34.63 10.67 1.67
CA ARG A 34 35.42 11.92 1.62
C ARG A 34 35.81 12.30 0.20
N ASP A 35 36.30 11.32 -0.58
CA ASP A 35 36.68 11.52 -1.98
C ASP A 35 35.48 11.96 -2.83
N TYR A 36 34.32 11.36 -2.60
CA TYR A 36 33.06 11.76 -3.26
C TYR A 36 32.69 13.22 -2.93
N LEU A 37 32.63 13.59 -1.66
CA LEU A 37 32.29 14.96 -1.22
C LEU A 37 33.25 15.99 -1.82
N SER A 38 34.56 15.69 -1.83
CA SER A 38 35.60 16.56 -2.39
C SER A 38 35.46 16.69 -3.91
N ARG A 39 35.30 15.58 -4.64
CA ARG A 39 35.15 15.55 -6.10
C ARG A 39 33.92 16.32 -6.56
N GLU A 40 32.81 16.15 -5.87
CA GLU A 40 31.52 16.82 -6.17
C GLU A 40 31.44 18.26 -5.59
N ARG A 41 32.50 18.73 -4.91
CA ARG A 41 32.56 20.02 -4.23
C ARG A 41 31.39 20.26 -3.28
N ILE A 42 31.00 19.21 -2.53
CA ILE A 42 29.93 19.26 -1.54
C ILE A 42 30.52 19.75 -0.23
N GLU A 43 29.98 20.81 0.32
CA GLU A 43 30.39 21.37 1.60
C GLU A 43 29.93 20.47 2.75
N VAL A 44 30.82 20.16 3.69
CA VAL A 44 30.50 19.43 4.90
C VAL A 44 30.34 20.43 6.03
N LEU A 45 29.16 20.48 6.62
CA LEU A 45 28.79 21.37 7.70
C LEU A 45 28.54 20.59 8.99
N PRO A 46 28.79 21.18 10.16
CA PRO A 46 28.38 20.58 11.44
C PRO A 46 26.86 20.39 11.46
N ALA A 47 26.39 19.24 12.00
CA ALA A 47 24.96 18.96 12.12
C ALA A 47 24.19 20.01 12.93
N THR A 48 24.87 20.72 13.84
CA THR A 48 24.32 21.86 14.59
C THR A 48 23.93 23.05 13.71
N GLN A 49 24.45 23.14 12.49
CA GLN A 49 24.10 24.18 11.52
C GLN A 49 23.00 23.74 10.55
N ALA A 50 22.52 22.48 10.66
CA ALA A 50 21.40 22.02 9.87
C ALA A 50 20.14 22.80 10.29
N ALA A 51 19.54 23.50 9.33
CA ALA A 51 18.20 24.01 9.56
C ALA A 51 17.27 22.81 9.89
N PRO A 52 16.38 22.94 10.86
CA PRO A 52 15.43 21.88 11.16
C PRO A 52 14.70 21.46 9.88
N ALA A 53 14.52 20.14 9.71
CA ALA A 53 13.82 19.63 8.54
C ALA A 53 12.41 20.25 8.50
N ARG A 54 12.10 20.97 7.45
CA ARG A 54 10.78 21.56 7.23
C ARG A 54 9.94 20.63 6.37
N TYR A 55 8.77 20.31 6.86
CA TYR A 55 7.79 19.47 6.17
C TYR A 55 6.59 20.31 5.78
N ARG A 56 6.13 20.17 4.55
CA ARG A 56 4.89 20.80 4.10
C ARG A 56 3.69 20.08 4.72
N LEU A 57 2.70 20.84 5.16
CA LEU A 57 1.40 20.31 5.60
C LEU A 57 0.39 20.35 4.44
N LEU A 58 -0.61 19.50 4.51
CA LEU A 58 -1.70 19.48 3.51
C LEU A 58 -2.48 20.81 3.48
N SER A 59 -2.53 21.52 4.60
CA SER A 59 -3.11 22.88 4.72
C SER A 59 -2.31 23.98 4.01
N GLY A 60 -1.12 23.67 3.47
CA GLY A 60 -0.22 24.63 2.82
C GLY A 60 0.83 25.26 3.76
N GLY A 61 0.73 25.05 5.08
CA GLY A 61 1.74 25.49 6.05
C GLY A 61 2.97 24.59 6.09
N PHE A 62 3.94 24.96 6.94
CA PHE A 62 5.15 24.17 7.19
C PHE A 62 5.26 23.83 8.67
N MET A 63 5.83 22.66 8.95
CA MET A 63 6.13 22.20 10.31
C MET A 63 7.62 21.89 10.41
N GLU A 64 8.23 22.33 11.50
CA GLU A 64 9.62 21.99 11.83
C GLU A 64 9.65 20.67 12.61
N GLY A 65 10.44 19.72 12.08
CA GLY A 65 10.48 18.37 12.64
C GLY A 65 9.24 17.53 12.25
N LYS A 66 9.30 16.24 12.57
CA LYS A 66 8.21 15.29 12.34
C LYS A 66 7.78 14.69 13.69
N PRO A 67 6.65 15.14 14.26
CA PRO A 67 6.11 14.55 15.47
C PRO A 67 5.68 13.09 15.27
N GLU A 68 5.67 12.29 16.34
CA GLU A 68 5.32 10.86 16.29
C GLU A 68 3.89 10.57 15.78
N HIS A 69 2.94 11.48 15.99
CA HIS A 69 1.57 11.35 15.50
C HIS A 69 1.38 11.74 14.02
N MET A 70 2.46 12.21 13.35
CA MET A 70 2.47 12.59 11.94
C MET A 70 3.19 11.56 11.08
N THR A 71 2.80 11.48 9.81
CA THR A 71 3.44 10.62 8.82
C THR A 71 3.43 11.25 7.44
N HIS A 72 4.25 10.73 6.54
CA HIS A 72 4.28 11.19 5.16
C HIS A 72 3.08 10.68 4.37
N LEU A 73 2.33 11.58 3.78
CA LEU A 73 1.30 11.26 2.80
C LEU A 73 1.94 10.89 1.45
N ASN A 74 2.94 11.67 1.06
CA ASN A 74 3.84 11.45 -0.08
C ASN A 74 5.24 11.97 0.31
N ALA A 75 6.20 12.05 -0.62
CA ALA A 75 7.58 12.46 -0.35
C ALA A 75 7.71 13.85 0.31
N GLN A 76 6.72 14.73 0.16
CA GLN A 76 6.82 16.14 0.54
C GLN A 76 5.85 16.58 1.65
N VAL A 77 4.73 15.86 1.83
CA VAL A 77 3.61 16.29 2.65
C VAL A 77 3.45 15.41 3.87
N LEU A 78 3.36 16.04 5.06
CA LEU A 78 2.98 15.38 6.32
C LEU A 78 1.49 15.53 6.59
N VAL A 79 0.93 14.47 7.14
CA VAL A 79 -0.45 14.41 7.64
C VAL A 79 -0.48 13.66 8.98
N PRO A 80 -1.53 13.84 9.80
CA PRO A 80 -1.75 12.98 10.96
C PRO A 80 -1.85 11.51 10.56
N LYS A 81 -1.40 10.59 11.42
CA LYS A 81 -1.55 9.14 11.20
C LYS A 81 -3.01 8.69 11.06
N THR A 82 -3.97 9.51 11.52
CA THR A 82 -5.42 9.30 11.38
C THR A 82 -5.98 9.80 10.04
N HIS A 83 -5.17 10.37 9.16
CA HIS A 83 -5.62 10.84 7.86
C HIS A 83 -6.22 9.68 7.05
N PRO A 84 -7.39 9.83 6.37
CA PRO A 84 -8.10 8.72 5.71
C PRO A 84 -7.24 7.90 4.75
N ARG A 85 -6.36 8.52 3.94
CA ARG A 85 -5.43 7.79 3.05
C ARG A 85 -4.42 6.95 3.83
N ILE A 86 -3.99 7.38 5.01
CA ILE A 86 -3.08 6.60 5.88
C ILE A 86 -3.83 5.43 6.51
N VAL A 87 -5.07 5.65 6.95
CA VAL A 87 -5.95 4.57 7.45
C VAL A 87 -6.19 3.52 6.36
N PHE A 88 -6.48 3.95 5.13
CA PHE A 88 -6.63 3.05 3.98
C PHE A 88 -5.35 2.20 3.75
N ARG A 89 -4.17 2.81 3.72
CA ARG A 89 -2.89 2.07 3.59
C ARG A 89 -2.71 1.06 4.72
N GLY A 90 -2.99 1.45 5.98
CA GLY A 90 -2.93 0.52 7.12
C GLY A 90 -3.92 -0.65 7.01
N LYS A 91 -5.09 -0.45 6.40
CA LYS A 91 -6.02 -1.55 6.09
C LYS A 91 -5.50 -2.44 4.97
N LEU A 92 -4.81 -1.90 3.98
CA LEU A 92 -4.12 -2.71 2.96
C LEU A 92 -2.97 -3.51 3.55
N ASP A 93 -2.17 -2.94 4.46
CA ASP A 93 -1.11 -3.68 5.17
C ASP A 93 -1.69 -4.88 5.95
N SER A 94 -2.83 -4.68 6.64
CA SER A 94 -3.53 -5.77 7.34
C SER A 94 -4.06 -6.82 6.37
N LEU A 95 -4.59 -6.41 5.23
CA LEU A 95 -5.05 -7.30 4.16
C LEU A 95 -3.89 -8.10 3.55
N GLU A 96 -2.72 -7.49 3.33
CA GLU A 96 -1.52 -8.19 2.86
C GLU A 96 -1.12 -9.31 3.83
N ALA A 97 -1.12 -9.04 5.13
CA ALA A 97 -0.82 -10.05 6.15
C ALA A 97 -1.79 -11.24 6.09
N GLU A 98 -3.08 -10.99 5.95
CA GLU A 98 -4.10 -12.05 5.79
C GLU A 98 -3.92 -12.82 4.48
N LEU A 99 -3.58 -12.17 3.36
CA LEU A 99 -3.30 -12.81 2.07
C LEU A 99 -2.09 -13.74 2.16
N LEU A 100 -1.01 -13.30 2.80
CA LEU A 100 0.20 -14.10 3.00
C LEU A 100 -0.06 -15.35 3.84
N LEU A 101 -0.79 -15.21 4.95
CA LEU A 101 -1.17 -16.33 5.80
C LEU A 101 -2.09 -17.31 5.06
N CYS A 102 -3.09 -16.80 4.35
CA CYS A 102 -4.01 -17.62 3.56
C CYS A 102 -3.27 -18.38 2.46
N GLY A 103 -2.33 -17.72 1.74
CA GLY A 103 -1.51 -18.38 0.72
C GLY A 103 -0.56 -19.44 1.27
N LYS A 104 -0.12 -19.29 2.53
CA LYS A 104 0.68 -20.30 3.22
C LYS A 104 -0.17 -21.50 3.66
N ASP A 105 -1.39 -21.23 4.13
CA ASP A 105 -2.33 -22.28 4.57
C ASP A 105 -2.84 -23.12 3.36
N PHE A 106 -3.01 -22.51 2.19
CA PHE A 106 -3.64 -23.13 1.00
C PHE A 106 -2.74 -23.03 -0.25
N PRO A 107 -1.77 -23.94 -0.41
CA PRO A 107 -0.86 -23.95 -1.55
C PRO A 107 -1.54 -23.96 -2.93
N GLY A 108 -2.73 -24.59 -3.02
CA GLY A 108 -3.52 -24.63 -4.25
C GLY A 108 -4.09 -23.28 -4.71
N LEU A 109 -4.10 -22.26 -3.82
CA LEU A 109 -4.59 -20.92 -4.10
C LEU A 109 -3.47 -19.86 -4.17
N GLN A 110 -2.21 -20.26 -4.04
CA GLN A 110 -1.07 -19.33 -3.96
C GLN A 110 -0.97 -18.40 -5.17
N LYS A 111 -1.30 -18.90 -6.35
CA LYS A 111 -1.24 -18.10 -7.58
C LYS A 111 -2.26 -16.95 -7.52
N GLU A 112 -3.52 -17.25 -7.28
CA GLU A 112 -4.60 -16.26 -7.25
C GLU A 112 -4.41 -15.28 -6.07
N LEU A 113 -4.05 -15.79 -4.89
CA LEU A 113 -3.79 -14.95 -3.72
C LEU A 113 -2.55 -14.06 -3.94
N GLY A 114 -1.54 -14.55 -4.66
CA GLY A 114 -0.38 -13.76 -5.06
C GLY A 114 -0.73 -12.60 -6.00
N GLU A 115 -1.60 -12.84 -7.00
CA GLU A 115 -2.08 -11.78 -7.89
C GLU A 115 -2.91 -10.72 -7.13
N ILE A 116 -3.72 -11.14 -6.16
CA ILE A 116 -4.49 -10.23 -5.30
C ILE A 116 -3.55 -9.39 -4.43
N LEU A 117 -2.50 -10.02 -3.85
CA LEU A 117 -1.46 -9.35 -3.06
C LEU A 117 -0.72 -8.28 -3.89
N GLU A 118 -0.33 -8.62 -5.12
CA GLU A 118 0.34 -7.67 -6.02
C GLU A 118 -0.58 -6.49 -6.40
N LEU A 119 -1.89 -6.71 -6.53
CA LEU A 119 -2.84 -5.63 -6.74
C LEU A 119 -2.92 -4.71 -5.51
N ALA A 120 -2.95 -5.25 -4.28
CA ALA A 120 -2.94 -4.46 -3.04
C ALA A 120 -1.68 -3.58 -2.94
N ARG A 121 -0.50 -4.15 -3.18
CA ARG A 121 0.79 -3.42 -3.20
C ARG A 121 0.84 -2.32 -4.26
N ARG A 122 0.31 -2.61 -5.44
CA ARG A 122 0.23 -1.64 -6.53
C ARG A 122 -0.68 -0.47 -6.17
N MET A 123 -1.81 -0.71 -5.48
CA MET A 123 -2.67 0.37 -4.99
C MET A 123 -1.94 1.28 -4.00
N ILE A 124 -1.19 0.72 -3.04
CA ILE A 124 -0.38 1.52 -2.11
C ILE A 124 0.64 2.36 -2.88
N ARG A 125 1.38 1.76 -3.80
CA ARG A 125 2.36 2.47 -4.62
C ARG A 125 1.73 3.61 -5.41
N CYS A 126 0.64 3.34 -6.13
CA CYS A 126 -0.06 4.34 -6.94
C CYS A 126 -0.67 5.46 -6.08
N ASP A 127 -1.10 5.15 -4.85
CA ASP A 127 -1.56 6.18 -3.92
C ASP A 127 -0.41 7.06 -3.43
N VAL A 128 0.74 6.47 -3.05
CA VAL A 128 1.92 7.24 -2.57
C VAL A 128 2.50 8.13 -3.65
N LEU A 129 2.60 7.62 -4.88
CA LEU A 129 3.19 8.33 -6.02
C LEU A 129 2.19 9.25 -6.74
N GLU A 130 0.92 9.19 -6.34
CA GLU A 130 -0.19 9.94 -6.98
C GLU A 130 -0.35 9.59 -8.47
N GLU A 131 0.01 8.35 -8.84
CA GLU A 131 -0.12 7.79 -10.18
C GLU A 131 -1.49 7.10 -10.35
N PRO A 132 -2.06 7.08 -11.56
CA PRO A 132 -3.24 6.29 -11.84
C PRO A 132 -2.94 4.78 -11.68
N LEU A 133 -3.90 4.03 -11.15
CA LEU A 133 -3.81 2.57 -11.10
C LEU A 133 -4.16 2.01 -12.48
N PRO A 134 -3.26 1.30 -13.16
CA PRO A 134 -3.55 0.74 -14.47
C PRO A 134 -4.66 -0.31 -14.42
N ASP A 135 -5.54 -0.28 -15.40
CA ASP A 135 -6.51 -1.34 -15.62
C ASP A 135 -5.82 -2.67 -15.97
N GLY A 136 -6.44 -3.78 -15.62
CA GLY A 136 -5.86 -5.09 -15.90
C GLY A 136 -6.80 -6.24 -15.52
N LYS A 137 -6.37 -7.45 -15.89
CA LYS A 137 -7.03 -8.68 -15.45
C LYS A 137 -6.61 -9.01 -14.02
N LEU A 138 -7.50 -9.62 -13.26
CA LEU A 138 -7.22 -10.20 -11.97
C LEU A 138 -7.53 -11.71 -12.02
N CYS A 139 -6.54 -12.55 -11.76
CA CYS A 139 -6.64 -14.00 -11.86
C CYS A 139 -7.16 -14.44 -13.25
N GLY A 140 -6.67 -13.78 -14.32
CA GLY A 140 -7.04 -14.05 -15.70
C GLY A 140 -8.40 -13.49 -16.15
N LEU A 141 -9.19 -12.88 -15.25
CA LEU A 141 -10.52 -12.35 -15.54
C LEU A 141 -10.48 -10.83 -15.71
N THR A 142 -11.22 -10.33 -16.70
CA THR A 142 -11.50 -8.91 -16.85
C THR A 142 -12.46 -8.42 -15.76
N GLU A 143 -12.59 -7.11 -15.61
CA GLU A 143 -13.57 -6.52 -14.68
C GLU A 143 -15.00 -6.97 -14.98
N GLU A 144 -15.37 -6.99 -16.25
CA GLU A 144 -16.69 -7.41 -16.69
C GLU A 144 -16.94 -8.89 -16.38
N GLU A 145 -15.96 -9.76 -16.67
CA GLU A 145 -16.04 -11.19 -16.36
C GLU A 145 -16.16 -11.44 -14.85
N LEU A 146 -15.36 -10.72 -14.03
CA LEU A 146 -15.46 -10.81 -12.57
C LEU A 146 -16.85 -10.42 -12.08
N ARG A 147 -17.39 -9.32 -12.59
CA ARG A 147 -18.73 -8.86 -12.25
C ARG A 147 -19.77 -9.91 -12.64
N LYS A 148 -19.74 -10.39 -13.88
CA LYS A 148 -20.70 -11.37 -14.39
C LYS A 148 -20.65 -12.67 -13.59
N ARG A 149 -19.46 -13.24 -13.38
CA ARG A 149 -19.29 -14.49 -12.64
C ARG A 149 -19.68 -14.37 -11.18
N SER A 150 -19.37 -13.24 -10.52
CA SER A 150 -19.75 -13.02 -9.12
C SER A 150 -21.25 -12.78 -8.92
N HIS A 151 -21.97 -12.34 -9.94
CA HIS A 151 -23.42 -12.17 -9.90
C HIS A 151 -24.19 -13.45 -10.26
N PHE A 152 -23.60 -14.31 -11.09
CA PHE A 152 -24.23 -15.55 -11.58
C PHE A 152 -23.32 -16.76 -11.34
N PRO A 153 -22.89 -17.03 -10.08
CA PRO A 153 -21.90 -18.07 -9.82
C PRO A 153 -22.40 -19.48 -10.15
N GLN A 154 -23.71 -19.72 -10.06
CA GLN A 154 -24.32 -20.99 -10.47
C GLN A 154 -24.00 -21.37 -11.90
N ASP A 155 -24.03 -20.39 -12.83
CA ASP A 155 -23.84 -20.65 -14.26
C ASP A 155 -22.38 -21.02 -14.61
N TYR A 156 -21.43 -20.57 -13.79
CA TYR A 156 -20.00 -20.76 -14.04
C TYR A 156 -19.34 -21.85 -13.18
N TYR A 157 -19.87 -22.07 -11.98
CA TYR A 157 -19.25 -22.95 -11.01
C TYR A 157 -20.18 -24.05 -10.49
N GLY A 158 -21.44 -24.08 -10.91
CA GLY A 158 -22.44 -25.02 -10.44
C GLY A 158 -22.82 -24.82 -8.96
N GLN A 159 -22.38 -23.70 -8.36
CA GLN A 159 -22.60 -23.37 -6.96
C GLN A 159 -23.35 -22.04 -6.87
N PRO A 160 -24.57 -22.01 -6.27
CA PRO A 160 -25.31 -20.77 -6.07
C PRO A 160 -24.66 -19.88 -5.00
N HIS A 161 -25.18 -18.66 -4.86
CA HIS A 161 -24.87 -17.84 -3.71
C HIS A 161 -25.15 -18.58 -2.42
N PHE A 162 -24.26 -18.43 -1.45
CA PHE A 162 -24.41 -19.05 -0.13
C PHE A 162 -23.95 -18.13 0.98
N MET A 163 -24.45 -18.40 2.18
CA MET A 163 -23.93 -17.81 3.42
C MET A 163 -22.99 -18.83 4.07
N PRO A 164 -21.77 -18.42 4.48
CA PRO A 164 -20.86 -19.31 5.19
C PRO A 164 -21.46 -19.85 6.47
N ASP A 165 -21.25 -21.13 6.73
CA ASP A 165 -21.73 -21.85 7.91
C ASP A 165 -20.53 -22.48 8.65
N VAL A 166 -20.66 -22.71 9.96
CA VAL A 166 -19.59 -23.32 10.79
C VAL A 166 -19.16 -24.71 10.31
N ARG A 167 -20.01 -25.40 9.53
CA ARG A 167 -19.74 -26.71 8.93
C ARG A 167 -18.98 -26.62 7.62
N ASP A 168 -18.76 -25.41 7.08
CA ASP A 168 -17.98 -25.23 5.86
C ASP A 168 -16.51 -25.59 6.08
N SER A 169 -15.84 -25.90 4.99
CA SER A 169 -14.41 -26.23 5.02
C SER A 169 -13.57 -25.06 5.57
N ARG A 170 -12.40 -25.41 6.09
CA ARG A 170 -11.45 -24.40 6.59
C ARG A 170 -11.10 -23.36 5.52
N GLU A 171 -10.98 -23.80 4.26
CA GLU A 171 -10.69 -22.96 3.10
C GLU A 171 -11.79 -21.91 2.90
N VAL A 172 -13.05 -22.33 2.88
CA VAL A 172 -14.20 -21.45 2.73
C VAL A 172 -14.26 -20.41 3.86
N LEU A 173 -14.08 -20.85 5.12
CA LEU A 173 -14.12 -19.95 6.27
C LEU A 173 -12.94 -18.96 6.29
N ARG A 174 -11.74 -19.40 5.91
CA ARG A 174 -10.55 -18.51 5.79
C ARG A 174 -10.72 -17.51 4.66
N LEU A 175 -11.22 -17.94 3.50
CA LEU A 175 -11.53 -17.04 2.39
C LEU A 175 -12.64 -16.04 2.76
N ASN A 176 -13.64 -16.46 3.55
CA ASN A 176 -14.64 -15.52 4.08
C ASN A 176 -14.01 -14.45 4.98
N ARG A 177 -13.08 -14.83 5.87
CA ARG A 177 -12.33 -13.87 6.70
C ARG A 177 -11.53 -12.91 5.83
N LEU A 178 -10.84 -13.42 4.80
CA LEU A 178 -10.11 -12.62 3.84
C LEU A 178 -11.04 -11.65 3.10
N ARG A 179 -12.22 -12.12 2.65
CA ARG A 179 -13.24 -11.25 2.02
C ARG A 179 -13.69 -10.13 2.95
N CYS A 180 -13.86 -10.40 4.25
CA CYS A 180 -14.19 -9.36 5.22
C CYS A 180 -13.06 -8.32 5.34
N ALA A 181 -11.78 -8.74 5.33
CA ALA A 181 -10.64 -7.83 5.35
C ALA A 181 -10.58 -6.95 4.10
N VAL A 182 -10.85 -7.51 2.91
CA VAL A 182 -10.99 -6.72 1.67
C VAL A 182 -12.09 -5.67 1.80
N ARG A 183 -13.24 -6.02 2.35
CA ARG A 183 -14.36 -5.07 2.55
C ARG A 183 -14.03 -3.97 3.58
N GLU A 184 -13.28 -4.29 4.63
CA GLU A 184 -12.78 -3.28 5.55
C GLU A 184 -11.85 -2.29 4.85
N ALA A 185 -10.96 -2.76 3.99
CA ALA A 185 -10.08 -1.91 3.19
C ALA A 185 -10.87 -1.10 2.13
N GLU A 186 -11.91 -1.69 1.52
CA GLU A 186 -12.82 -1.01 0.59
C GLU A 186 -13.54 0.16 1.26
N LEU A 187 -14.06 -0.02 2.48
CA LEU A 187 -14.69 1.06 3.25
C LEU A 187 -13.71 2.16 3.60
N ALA A 188 -12.47 1.81 3.96
CA ALA A 188 -11.42 2.79 4.21
C ALA A 188 -11.01 3.55 2.94
N ALA A 189 -11.00 2.88 1.77
CA ALA A 189 -10.79 3.53 0.47
C ALA A 189 -11.94 4.53 0.17
N ALA A 190 -13.18 4.14 0.40
CA ALA A 190 -14.33 5.03 0.23
C ALA A 190 -14.21 6.27 1.13
N ALA A 191 -13.86 6.10 2.41
CA ALA A 191 -13.64 7.21 3.33
C ALA A 191 -12.47 8.12 2.90
N ALA A 192 -11.45 7.57 2.21
CA ALA A 192 -10.29 8.33 1.75
C ALA A 192 -10.54 9.11 0.45
N PHE A 193 -11.36 8.56 -0.44
CA PHE A 193 -11.43 9.01 -1.84
C PHE A 193 -12.82 9.45 -2.31
N VAL A 194 -13.86 9.31 -1.51
CA VAL A 194 -15.21 9.80 -1.85
C VAL A 194 -15.51 11.03 -1.01
N SER A 195 -15.94 12.12 -1.67
CA SER A 195 -16.36 13.33 -0.96
C SER A 195 -17.73 13.14 -0.32
N PRO A 196 -18.15 14.02 0.63
CA PRO A 196 -19.51 13.98 1.21
C PRO A 196 -20.63 14.05 0.16
N GLU A 197 -20.38 14.69 -0.98
CA GLU A 197 -21.32 14.82 -2.11
C GLU A 197 -21.32 13.57 -3.02
N GLY A 198 -20.50 12.56 -2.72
CA GLY A 198 -20.41 11.31 -3.48
C GLY A 198 -19.42 11.32 -4.65
N ASN A 199 -18.62 12.38 -4.82
CA ASN A 199 -17.65 12.45 -5.91
C ASN A 199 -16.40 11.64 -5.59
N ALA A 200 -16.03 10.72 -6.50
CA ALA A 200 -14.86 9.87 -6.34
C ALA A 200 -13.60 10.55 -6.90
N ARG A 201 -12.57 10.73 -6.06
CA ARG A 201 -11.25 11.26 -6.45
C ARG A 201 -10.32 10.20 -7.04
N ARG A 202 -10.49 8.93 -6.65
CA ARG A 202 -9.71 7.77 -7.12
C ARG A 202 -10.67 6.63 -7.52
N PRO A 203 -11.46 6.83 -8.61
CA PRO A 203 -12.40 5.80 -9.07
C PRO A 203 -11.69 4.50 -9.49
N ASP A 204 -10.44 4.59 -9.95
CA ASP A 204 -9.56 3.47 -10.25
C ASP A 204 -9.32 2.56 -9.03
N ILE A 205 -8.91 3.10 -7.90
CA ILE A 205 -8.70 2.35 -6.64
C ILE A 205 -10.01 1.79 -6.11
N LEU A 206 -11.09 2.59 -6.09
CA LEU A 206 -12.40 2.14 -5.60
C LEU A 206 -12.92 0.94 -6.41
N ARG A 207 -12.76 1.00 -7.72
CA ARG A 207 -13.12 -0.08 -8.64
C ARG A 207 -12.28 -1.35 -8.40
N ALA A 208 -10.96 -1.17 -8.25
CA ALA A 208 -10.06 -2.29 -7.98
C ALA A 208 -10.39 -2.98 -6.65
N MET A 209 -10.71 -2.24 -5.58
CA MET A 209 -11.14 -2.80 -4.30
C MET A 209 -12.42 -3.64 -4.44
N ASN A 210 -13.41 -3.12 -5.17
CA ASN A 210 -14.65 -3.84 -5.43
C ASN A 210 -14.40 -5.14 -6.24
N ARG A 211 -13.51 -5.07 -7.25
CA ARG A 211 -13.14 -6.27 -8.03
C ARG A 211 -12.36 -7.28 -7.20
N MET A 212 -11.49 -6.84 -6.32
CA MET A 212 -10.78 -7.71 -5.37
C MET A 212 -11.76 -8.47 -4.46
N SER A 213 -12.78 -7.79 -3.91
CA SER A 213 -13.83 -8.41 -3.12
C SER A 213 -14.60 -9.48 -3.91
N SER A 214 -14.94 -9.17 -5.18
CA SER A 214 -15.59 -10.14 -6.08
C SER A 214 -14.70 -11.35 -6.35
N MET A 215 -13.38 -11.16 -6.54
CA MET A 215 -12.46 -12.26 -6.81
C MET A 215 -12.34 -13.20 -5.60
N VAL A 216 -12.15 -12.66 -4.39
CA VAL A 216 -12.11 -13.50 -3.18
C VAL A 216 -13.41 -14.28 -2.99
N TYR A 217 -14.56 -13.66 -3.29
CA TYR A 217 -15.85 -14.36 -3.27
C TYR A 217 -15.91 -15.50 -4.28
N LEU A 218 -15.38 -15.32 -5.49
CA LEU A 218 -15.31 -16.41 -6.48
C LEU A 218 -14.41 -17.55 -6.03
N LEU A 219 -13.30 -17.25 -5.33
CA LEU A 219 -12.48 -18.30 -4.71
C LEU A 219 -13.29 -19.08 -3.67
N MET A 220 -14.09 -18.41 -2.82
CA MET A 220 -15.00 -19.10 -1.88
C MET A 220 -16.01 -20.01 -2.59
N ILE A 221 -16.65 -19.53 -3.68
CA ILE A 221 -17.58 -20.30 -4.49
C ILE A 221 -16.92 -21.56 -5.06
N ARG A 222 -15.69 -21.44 -5.58
CA ARG A 222 -14.92 -22.58 -6.13
C ARG A 222 -14.64 -23.64 -5.06
N GLU A 223 -14.16 -23.19 -3.89
CA GLU A 223 -13.84 -24.09 -2.78
C GLU A 223 -15.11 -24.77 -2.22
N LYS A 224 -16.24 -24.05 -2.13
CA LYS A 224 -17.53 -24.63 -1.73
C LYS A 224 -18.01 -25.70 -2.74
N ALA A 225 -17.92 -25.41 -4.03
CA ALA A 225 -18.26 -26.34 -5.09
C ALA A 225 -17.39 -27.62 -5.08
N ALA A 226 -16.10 -27.47 -4.77
CA ALA A 226 -15.16 -28.58 -4.67
C ALA A 226 -15.46 -29.51 -3.47
N ALA A 227 -15.84 -28.91 -2.33
CA ALA A 227 -16.19 -29.67 -1.11
C ALA A 227 -17.55 -30.40 -1.20
N GLY A 228 -18.41 -30.04 -2.15
CA GLY A 228 -19.72 -30.68 -2.37
C GLY A 228 -19.70 -31.83 -3.37
N ARG A 229 -18.53 -32.15 -3.92
CA ARG A 229 -18.31 -33.29 -4.85
C ARG A 229 -17.67 -34.43 -4.13
#